data_0288eca3704e2b230164de03048284fe
#
_entry.id   0288eca3704e2b230164de03048284fe
#
_cell.length_a   1.000
_cell.length_b   1.000
_cell.length_c   1.000
_cell.angle_alpha   90.00
_cell.angle_beta   90.00
_cell.angle_gamma   90.00
#
_symmetry.space_group_name_H-M   'P 1'
#
loop_
_entity.id
_entity.type
_entity.pdbx_description
1 polymer ?
#
loop_
_entity_poly.entity_id
_entity_poly.type
_entity_poly.pdbx_seq_one_letter_code
_entity_poly.pdbx_strand_id
1 'polypeptide(L)'
;MSPSDPNIAKPGLGLALLPILLTLLVLGIQLFYFGDFTPHIPLAIGIAITALVGLKLGHKWDNIEEGVFHVINISLPSVSILITVGMIVGIWIASGTVPTLIYYGLKILSPELFLAAGMVLCSIVSVSLGTSWGTVGTVGLALMGIGAGFGIPMYWTAGAVVSGAFFGDKISPLSDTTNLAPAVTGTNLFDHIRNMLPTTVPSMLIALAIYLVVGFTLIDTSQVSFERIDAITAALDNAFWISPLMLLPALLVIVLAVKKQPPIPSLFAGAVVGGIMAMVCQGAGLHETFTFANSGYSIDTGVAEIDPLLNRGGIQSMMWTISLVLLALGFGGALERTGCLQAIIEVIIARVKSFAGIQTSAILTSVATNTVAGDPYLSIALPGRM
;
A
#
# COMPACT_ATOMS: atom_id res chain seq x y z
N MET A 1 0.38 -2.50 28.97
CA MET A 1 -0.69 -3.42 29.43
C MET A 1 -1.09 -3.04 30.83
N SER A 2 -2.32 -2.56 31.05
CA SER A 2 -2.92 -2.50 32.38
C SER A 2 -3.03 -3.93 32.93
N PRO A 3 -2.82 -4.17 34.25
CA PRO A 3 -2.98 -5.50 34.83
C PRO A 3 -4.36 -6.03 34.47
N SER A 4 -4.40 -7.27 33.99
CA SER A 4 -5.64 -7.97 33.63
C SER A 4 -6.58 -7.92 34.84
N ASP A 5 -7.74 -7.29 34.67
CA ASP A 5 -8.80 -7.30 35.67
C ASP A 5 -9.11 -8.79 35.96
N PRO A 6 -8.98 -9.25 37.21
CA PRO A 6 -9.16 -10.67 37.55
C PRO A 6 -10.57 -11.21 37.26
N ASN A 7 -11.50 -10.33 36.91
CA ASN A 7 -12.88 -10.68 36.57
C ASN A 7 -13.11 -10.97 35.08
N ILE A 8 -12.11 -10.77 34.22
CA ILE A 8 -12.25 -10.99 32.77
C ILE A 8 -11.86 -12.42 32.42
N ALA A 9 -12.81 -13.17 31.88
CA ALA A 9 -12.59 -14.55 31.46
C ALA A 9 -11.79 -14.61 30.15
N LYS A 10 -10.77 -15.49 30.05
CA LYS A 10 -10.09 -15.75 28.78
C LYS A 10 -11.04 -16.49 27.83
N PRO A 11 -11.12 -16.08 26.54
CA PRO A 11 -11.93 -16.80 25.55
C PRO A 11 -11.37 -18.18 25.28
N GLY A 12 -12.23 -19.21 25.23
CA GLY A 12 -11.87 -20.49 24.65
C GLY A 12 -11.69 -20.37 23.13
N LEU A 13 -10.92 -21.29 22.51
CA LEU A 13 -10.59 -21.24 21.08
C LEU A 13 -11.83 -21.09 20.18
N GLY A 14 -12.93 -21.82 20.45
CA GLY A 14 -14.17 -21.72 19.65
C GLY A 14 -14.81 -20.33 19.71
N LEU A 15 -14.80 -19.69 20.89
CA LEU A 15 -15.34 -18.35 21.07
C LEU A 15 -14.41 -17.29 20.45
N ALA A 16 -13.09 -17.52 20.49
CA ALA A 16 -12.10 -16.64 19.90
C ALA A 16 -12.14 -16.65 18.35
N LEU A 17 -12.40 -17.81 17.75
CA LEU A 17 -12.52 -17.95 16.30
C LEU A 17 -13.87 -17.43 15.74
N LEU A 18 -14.91 -17.35 16.56
CA LEU A 18 -16.27 -17.01 16.13
C LEU A 18 -16.33 -15.68 15.35
N PRO A 19 -15.76 -14.55 15.82
CA PRO A 19 -15.79 -13.30 15.08
C PRO A 19 -15.11 -13.42 13.70
N ILE A 20 -13.97 -14.09 13.64
CA ILE A 20 -13.18 -14.26 12.41
C ILE A 20 -13.97 -15.11 11.40
N LEU A 21 -14.48 -16.27 11.83
CA LEU A 21 -15.21 -17.18 10.95
C LEU A 21 -16.50 -16.56 10.43
N LEU A 22 -17.25 -15.82 11.26
CA LEU A 22 -18.46 -15.14 10.82
C LEU A 22 -18.15 -13.99 9.87
N THR A 23 -17.09 -13.22 10.11
CA THR A 23 -16.65 -12.17 9.18
C THR A 23 -16.27 -12.76 7.83
N LEU A 24 -15.50 -13.85 7.81
CA LEU A 24 -15.12 -14.54 6.57
C LEU A 24 -16.33 -15.18 5.87
N LEU A 25 -17.29 -15.69 6.61
CA LEU A 25 -18.53 -16.22 6.05
C LEU A 25 -19.34 -15.12 5.35
N VAL A 26 -19.54 -13.97 6.00
CA VAL A 26 -20.27 -12.83 5.41
C VAL A 26 -19.54 -12.32 4.18
N LEU A 27 -18.20 -12.20 4.24
CA LEU A 27 -17.38 -11.80 3.10
C LEU A 27 -17.48 -12.81 1.95
N GLY A 28 -17.46 -14.12 2.28
CA GLY A 28 -17.62 -15.18 1.29
C GLY A 28 -19.01 -15.14 0.61
N ILE A 29 -20.08 -14.93 1.37
CA ILE A 29 -21.42 -14.75 0.81
C ILE A 29 -21.44 -13.53 -0.12
N GLN A 30 -20.86 -12.41 0.30
CA GLN A 30 -20.81 -11.20 -0.51
C GLN A 30 -20.08 -11.42 -1.83
N LEU A 31 -18.93 -12.08 -1.79
CA LEU A 31 -18.10 -12.34 -2.96
C LEU A 31 -18.71 -13.40 -3.90
N PHE A 32 -19.10 -14.55 -3.35
CA PHE A 32 -19.49 -15.71 -4.19
C PHE A 32 -20.98 -15.73 -4.55
N TYR A 33 -21.85 -15.14 -3.73
CA TYR A 33 -23.28 -15.13 -3.99
C TYR A 33 -23.76 -13.83 -4.65
N PHE A 34 -23.27 -12.68 -4.16
CA PHE A 34 -23.63 -11.37 -4.73
C PHE A 34 -22.68 -10.89 -5.83
N GLY A 35 -21.49 -11.48 -5.97
CA GLY A 35 -20.50 -11.07 -6.96
C GLY A 35 -19.86 -9.70 -6.66
N ASP A 36 -20.00 -9.20 -5.43
CA ASP A 36 -19.50 -7.91 -4.99
C ASP A 36 -18.38 -8.07 -3.96
N PHE A 37 -17.37 -7.21 -4.04
CA PHE A 37 -16.26 -7.20 -3.10
C PHE A 37 -16.19 -5.84 -2.38
N THR A 38 -17.03 -5.69 -1.37
CA THR A 38 -17.05 -4.51 -0.49
C THR A 38 -16.85 -4.94 0.98
N PRO A 39 -15.61 -5.21 1.42
CA PRO A 39 -15.33 -5.81 2.72
C PRO A 39 -15.65 -4.90 3.93
N HIS A 40 -16.06 -3.66 3.72
CA HIS A 40 -16.39 -2.71 4.79
C HIS A 40 -17.48 -3.22 5.73
N ILE A 41 -18.60 -3.70 5.19
CA ILE A 41 -19.72 -4.18 6.00
C ILE A 41 -19.38 -5.49 6.74
N PRO A 42 -18.78 -6.51 6.10
CA PRO A 42 -18.26 -7.68 6.81
C PRO A 42 -17.33 -7.34 7.97
N LEU A 43 -16.39 -6.38 7.79
CA LEU A 43 -15.48 -5.95 8.85
C LEU A 43 -16.21 -5.22 9.99
N ALA A 44 -17.17 -4.34 9.67
CA ALA A 44 -17.99 -3.68 10.68
C ALA A 44 -18.82 -4.69 11.50
N ILE A 45 -19.40 -5.70 10.85
CA ILE A 45 -20.08 -6.81 11.52
C ILE A 45 -19.08 -7.59 12.40
N GLY A 46 -17.86 -7.83 11.91
CA GLY A 46 -16.79 -8.47 12.67
C GLY A 46 -16.44 -7.73 13.95
N ILE A 47 -16.33 -6.41 13.89
CA ILE A 47 -16.12 -5.56 15.07
C ILE A 47 -17.28 -5.74 16.07
N ALA A 48 -18.53 -5.67 15.58
CA ALA A 48 -19.70 -5.81 16.43
C ALA A 48 -19.76 -7.18 17.11
N ILE A 49 -19.50 -8.27 16.37
CA ILE A 49 -19.46 -9.63 16.92
C ILE A 49 -18.33 -9.75 17.96
N THR A 50 -17.15 -9.21 17.66
CA THR A 50 -16.02 -9.22 18.59
C THR A 50 -16.34 -8.47 19.87
N ALA A 51 -17.02 -7.32 19.75
CA ALA A 51 -17.49 -6.56 20.91
C ALA A 51 -18.49 -7.35 21.75
N LEU A 52 -19.46 -8.02 21.13
CA LEU A 52 -20.43 -8.88 21.85
C LEU A 52 -19.73 -10.03 22.58
N VAL A 53 -18.73 -10.65 21.94
CA VAL A 53 -17.89 -11.67 22.59
C VAL A 53 -17.13 -11.09 23.78
N GLY A 54 -16.54 -9.91 23.63
CA GLY A 54 -15.83 -9.21 24.70
C GLY A 54 -16.72 -8.89 25.88
N LEU A 55 -17.93 -8.34 25.63
CA LEU A 55 -18.93 -8.05 26.67
C LEU A 55 -19.35 -9.33 27.42
N LYS A 56 -19.54 -10.44 26.69
CA LYS A 56 -19.85 -11.75 27.29
C LYS A 56 -18.71 -12.27 28.18
N LEU A 57 -17.47 -11.93 27.89
CA LEU A 57 -16.28 -12.30 28.66
C LEU A 57 -16.05 -11.39 29.88
N GLY A 58 -16.86 -10.33 30.06
CA GLY A 58 -16.76 -9.39 31.17
C GLY A 58 -15.97 -8.11 30.87
N HIS A 59 -15.57 -7.88 29.60
CA HIS A 59 -15.01 -6.58 29.21
C HIS A 59 -16.08 -5.49 29.27
N LYS A 60 -15.68 -4.29 29.66
CA LYS A 60 -16.52 -3.09 29.53
C LYS A 60 -16.40 -2.55 28.10
N TRP A 61 -17.44 -1.86 27.62
CA TRP A 61 -17.41 -1.23 26.29
C TRP A 61 -16.21 -0.32 26.11
N ASP A 62 -15.92 0.54 27.08
CA ASP A 62 -14.82 1.50 27.05
C ASP A 62 -13.46 0.82 26.79
N ASN A 63 -13.26 -0.38 27.37
CA ASN A 63 -12.04 -1.15 27.15
C ASN A 63 -11.92 -1.66 25.72
N ILE A 64 -13.02 -2.09 25.12
CA ILE A 64 -13.06 -2.59 23.74
C ILE A 64 -12.83 -1.41 22.78
N GLU A 65 -13.50 -0.31 23.02
CA GLU A 65 -13.36 0.94 22.25
C GLU A 65 -11.91 1.47 22.31
N GLU A 66 -11.30 1.49 23.49
CA GLU A 66 -9.88 1.83 23.65
C GLU A 66 -8.97 0.95 22.81
N GLY A 67 -9.23 -0.36 22.74
CA GLY A 67 -8.47 -1.30 21.91
C GLY A 67 -8.59 -0.97 20.41
N VAL A 68 -9.80 -0.69 19.94
CA VAL A 68 -10.07 -0.27 18.55
C VAL A 68 -9.29 1.00 18.21
N PHE A 69 -9.44 2.06 19.03
CA PHE A 69 -8.77 3.33 18.78
C PHE A 69 -7.26 3.28 18.97
N HIS A 70 -6.75 2.41 19.85
CA HIS A 70 -5.32 2.24 20.03
C HIS A 70 -4.64 1.78 18.74
N VAL A 71 -5.18 0.77 18.07
CA VAL A 71 -4.63 0.24 16.81
C VAL A 71 -4.79 1.23 15.67
N ILE A 72 -5.94 1.91 15.58
CA ILE A 72 -6.16 2.97 14.60
C ILE A 72 -5.11 4.09 14.78
N ASN A 73 -4.85 4.55 16.00
CA ASN A 73 -3.87 5.60 16.28
C ASN A 73 -2.45 5.25 15.82
N ILE A 74 -2.03 4.00 15.99
CA ILE A 74 -0.71 3.52 15.53
C ILE A 74 -0.57 3.68 14.01
N SER A 75 -1.67 3.54 13.27
CA SER A 75 -1.67 3.55 11.80
C SER A 75 -2.01 4.91 11.17
N LEU A 76 -2.29 5.93 11.96
CA LEU A 76 -2.59 7.30 11.47
C LEU A 76 -1.49 7.87 10.54
N PRO A 77 -0.18 7.62 10.75
CA PRO A 77 0.84 8.05 9.79
C PRO A 77 0.61 7.49 8.38
N SER A 78 0.29 6.19 8.26
CA SER A 78 -0.01 5.57 6.95
C SER A 78 -1.28 6.13 6.32
N VAL A 79 -2.33 6.39 7.09
CA VAL A 79 -3.55 7.06 6.62
C VAL A 79 -3.22 8.47 6.09
N SER A 80 -2.37 9.22 6.78
CA SER A 80 -1.94 10.55 6.35
C SER A 80 -1.14 10.51 5.04
N ILE A 81 -0.33 9.47 4.85
CA ILE A 81 0.37 9.24 3.57
C ILE A 81 -0.64 8.97 2.45
N LEU A 82 -1.65 8.12 2.67
CA LEU A 82 -2.69 7.82 1.67
C LEU A 82 -3.45 9.08 1.24
N ILE A 83 -3.83 9.96 2.18
CA ILE A 83 -4.46 11.25 1.90
C ILE A 83 -3.55 12.11 1.01
N THR A 84 -2.27 12.21 1.38
CA THR A 84 -1.30 13.03 0.64
C THR A 84 -1.04 12.45 -0.75
N VAL A 85 -0.99 11.12 -0.89
CA VAL A 85 -0.84 10.42 -2.17
C VAL A 85 -2.04 10.69 -3.07
N GLY A 86 -3.27 10.61 -2.55
CA GLY A 86 -4.46 10.96 -3.31
C GLY A 86 -4.38 12.36 -3.90
N MET A 87 -4.00 13.34 -3.09
CA MET A 87 -3.79 14.72 -3.51
C MET A 87 -2.70 14.85 -4.59
N ILE A 88 -1.53 14.22 -4.37
CA ILE A 88 -0.41 14.23 -5.32
C ILE A 88 -0.85 13.68 -6.68
N VAL A 89 -1.53 12.53 -6.71
CA VAL A 89 -1.93 11.90 -7.97
C VAL A 89 -2.75 12.87 -8.83
N GLY A 90 -3.79 13.50 -8.28
CA GLY A 90 -4.60 14.45 -9.00
C GLY A 90 -3.81 15.67 -9.50
N ILE A 91 -2.98 16.23 -8.64
CA ILE A 91 -2.15 17.40 -8.97
C ILE A 91 -1.06 17.05 -9.99
N TRP A 92 -0.40 15.90 -9.88
CA TRP A 92 0.69 15.52 -10.81
C TRP A 92 0.16 15.15 -12.19
N ILE A 93 -1.06 14.68 -12.30
CA ILE A 93 -1.71 14.52 -13.60
C ILE A 93 -2.00 15.92 -14.17
N ALA A 94 -2.67 16.78 -13.41
CA ALA A 94 -3.01 18.14 -13.82
C ALA A 94 -1.80 19.01 -14.19
N SER A 95 -0.66 18.84 -13.49
CA SER A 95 0.58 19.58 -13.78
C SER A 95 1.33 19.06 -15.01
N GLY A 96 0.89 17.94 -15.61
CA GLY A 96 1.64 17.30 -16.69
C GLY A 96 2.82 16.44 -16.21
N THR A 97 3.04 16.29 -14.89
CA THR A 97 4.14 15.47 -14.34
C THR A 97 3.97 14.00 -14.71
N VAL A 98 2.82 13.40 -14.42
CA VAL A 98 2.52 12.00 -14.79
C VAL A 98 2.48 11.81 -16.31
N PRO A 99 1.77 12.65 -17.09
CA PRO A 99 1.82 12.61 -18.55
C PRO A 99 3.24 12.66 -19.12
N THR A 100 4.09 13.53 -18.59
CA THR A 100 5.50 13.64 -19.03
C THR A 100 6.32 12.40 -18.69
N LEU A 101 6.11 11.80 -17.51
CA LEU A 101 6.74 10.52 -17.13
C LEU A 101 6.33 9.39 -18.09
N ILE A 102 5.04 9.32 -18.44
CA ILE A 102 4.54 8.32 -19.39
C ILE A 102 5.14 8.56 -20.77
N TYR A 103 5.11 9.80 -21.26
CA TYR A 103 5.63 10.18 -22.58
C TYR A 103 7.11 9.81 -22.76
N TYR A 104 7.98 10.21 -21.85
CA TYR A 104 9.40 9.89 -21.93
C TYR A 104 9.67 8.42 -21.62
N GLY A 105 8.89 7.82 -20.71
CA GLY A 105 9.00 6.40 -20.40
C GLY A 105 8.75 5.52 -21.61
N LEU A 106 7.72 5.81 -22.41
CA LEU A 106 7.41 5.11 -23.66
C LEU A 106 8.48 5.29 -24.74
N LYS A 107 9.19 6.42 -24.74
CA LYS A 107 10.26 6.69 -25.72
C LYS A 107 11.62 6.14 -25.35
N ILE A 108 11.90 5.95 -24.05
CA ILE A 108 13.24 5.60 -23.55
C ILE A 108 13.32 4.13 -23.16
N LEU A 109 12.25 3.56 -22.56
CA LEU A 109 12.26 2.20 -22.07
C LEU A 109 11.92 1.21 -23.18
N SER A 110 12.62 0.09 -23.22
CA SER A 110 12.21 -1.03 -24.06
C SER A 110 11.17 -1.89 -23.32
N PRO A 111 10.16 -2.41 -24.03
CA PRO A 111 9.10 -3.23 -23.44
C PRO A 111 9.64 -4.46 -22.70
N GLU A 112 10.70 -5.11 -23.24
CA GLU A 112 11.30 -6.32 -22.67
C GLU A 112 11.93 -6.08 -21.30
N LEU A 113 12.55 -4.92 -21.10
CA LEU A 113 13.22 -4.57 -19.84
C LEU A 113 12.32 -3.80 -18.89
N PHE A 114 11.13 -3.38 -19.35
CA PHE A 114 10.27 -2.46 -18.63
C PHE A 114 9.88 -2.96 -17.22
N LEU A 115 9.44 -4.22 -17.09
CA LEU A 115 9.01 -4.77 -15.80
C LEU A 115 10.16 -4.82 -14.79
N ALA A 116 11.34 -5.27 -15.23
CA ALA A 116 12.53 -5.34 -14.39
C ALA A 116 13.04 -3.94 -14.01
N ALA A 117 13.11 -3.02 -14.96
CA ALA A 117 13.52 -1.63 -14.72
C ALA A 117 12.54 -0.92 -13.79
N GLY A 118 11.23 -1.11 -13.98
CA GLY A 118 10.19 -0.57 -13.12
C GLY A 118 10.27 -1.06 -11.68
N MET A 119 10.51 -2.37 -11.50
CA MET A 119 10.74 -2.97 -10.18
C MET A 119 11.95 -2.35 -9.49
N VAL A 120 13.08 -2.22 -10.18
CA VAL A 120 14.31 -1.63 -9.63
C VAL A 120 14.09 -0.15 -9.28
N LEU A 121 13.44 0.61 -10.16
CA LEU A 121 13.13 2.02 -9.92
C LEU A 121 12.24 2.18 -8.67
N CYS A 122 11.18 1.41 -8.56
CA CYS A 122 10.32 1.41 -7.36
C CYS A 122 11.10 1.04 -6.11
N SER A 123 12.05 0.10 -6.20
CA SER A 123 12.90 -0.28 -5.07
C SER A 123 13.76 0.90 -4.58
N ILE A 124 14.42 1.60 -5.50
CA ILE A 124 15.27 2.75 -5.19
C ILE A 124 14.45 3.88 -4.56
N VAL A 125 13.30 4.19 -5.15
CA VAL A 125 12.42 5.26 -4.64
C VAL A 125 11.86 4.88 -3.27
N SER A 126 11.44 3.65 -3.08
CA SER A 126 10.87 3.19 -1.82
C SER A 126 11.89 3.12 -0.69
N VAL A 127 13.13 2.69 -0.95
CA VAL A 127 14.23 2.79 0.03
C VAL A 127 14.43 4.24 0.48
N SER A 128 14.35 5.17 -0.47
CA SER A 128 14.59 6.60 -0.20
C SER A 128 13.43 7.25 0.55
N LEU A 129 12.19 6.94 0.20
CA LEU A 129 10.97 7.48 0.85
C LEU A 129 10.64 6.79 2.18
N GLY A 130 11.05 5.53 2.35
CA GLY A 130 10.64 4.71 3.48
C GLY A 130 9.15 4.38 3.48
N THR A 131 8.51 4.29 2.31
CA THR A 131 7.10 3.95 2.19
C THR A 131 6.77 3.27 0.87
N SER A 132 6.16 2.08 0.95
CA SER A 132 5.63 1.38 -0.22
C SER A 132 4.43 2.11 -0.83
N TRP A 133 3.52 2.62 -0.01
CA TRP A 133 2.33 3.35 -0.45
C TRP A 133 2.68 4.63 -1.22
N GLY A 134 3.63 5.42 -0.71
CA GLY A 134 4.11 6.62 -1.38
C GLY A 134 4.74 6.31 -2.73
N THR A 135 5.49 5.23 -2.83
CA THR A 135 6.14 4.80 -4.09
C THR A 135 5.10 4.32 -5.10
N VAL A 136 4.15 3.47 -4.69
CA VAL A 136 3.07 2.97 -5.58
C VAL A 136 2.22 4.13 -6.09
N GLY A 137 1.84 5.06 -5.22
CA GLY A 137 0.99 6.21 -5.59
C GLY A 137 1.68 7.28 -6.43
N THR A 138 3.00 7.28 -6.52
CA THR A 138 3.78 8.26 -7.30
C THR A 138 4.38 7.61 -8.56
N VAL A 139 5.57 7.07 -8.45
CA VAL A 139 6.28 6.44 -9.57
C VAL A 139 5.52 5.21 -10.10
N GLY A 140 4.87 4.45 -9.21
CA GLY A 140 4.07 3.30 -9.61
C GLY A 140 2.94 3.67 -10.57
N LEU A 141 2.24 4.79 -10.35
CA LEU A 141 1.20 5.25 -11.26
C LEU A 141 1.73 5.55 -12.67
N ALA A 142 2.87 6.22 -12.77
CA ALA A 142 3.50 6.50 -14.06
C ALA A 142 3.91 5.20 -14.78
N LEU A 143 4.47 4.23 -14.04
CA LEU A 143 4.81 2.92 -14.60
C LEU A 143 3.56 2.17 -15.07
N MET A 144 2.42 2.26 -14.38
CA MET A 144 1.16 1.68 -14.85
C MET A 144 0.75 2.27 -16.21
N GLY A 145 0.94 3.57 -16.40
CA GLY A 145 0.70 4.24 -17.69
C GLY A 145 1.64 3.76 -18.80
N ILE A 146 2.93 3.66 -18.51
CA ILE A 146 3.93 3.16 -19.46
C ILE A 146 3.63 1.70 -19.85
N GLY A 147 3.34 0.84 -18.88
CA GLY A 147 2.97 -0.56 -19.10
C GLY A 147 1.72 -0.71 -19.97
N ALA A 148 0.69 0.11 -19.72
CA ALA A 148 -0.50 0.15 -20.56
C ALA A 148 -0.16 0.59 -22.01
N GLY A 149 0.70 1.59 -22.17
CA GLY A 149 1.18 2.05 -23.47
C GLY A 149 1.92 0.97 -24.26
N PHE A 150 2.73 0.15 -23.58
CA PHE A 150 3.37 -1.02 -24.19
C PHE A 150 2.43 -2.20 -24.43
N GLY A 151 1.16 -2.13 -24.00
CA GLY A 151 0.22 -3.24 -24.09
C GLY A 151 0.51 -4.37 -23.10
N ILE A 152 1.33 -4.12 -22.08
CA ILE A 152 1.63 -5.10 -21.04
C ILE A 152 0.40 -5.26 -20.12
N PRO A 153 -0.05 -6.50 -19.86
CA PRO A 153 -1.16 -6.73 -18.94
C PRO A 153 -0.89 -6.06 -17.59
N MET A 154 -1.89 -5.31 -17.09
CA MET A 154 -1.75 -4.48 -15.88
C MET A 154 -1.29 -5.24 -14.65
N TYR A 155 -1.65 -6.52 -14.52
CA TYR A 155 -1.23 -7.35 -13.39
C TYR A 155 0.28 -7.59 -13.34
N TRP A 156 0.98 -7.67 -14.48
CA TRP A 156 2.44 -7.76 -14.51
C TRP A 156 3.09 -6.46 -14.07
N THR A 157 2.62 -5.33 -14.59
CA THR A 157 3.11 -4.01 -14.21
C THR A 157 2.86 -3.73 -12.73
N ALA A 158 1.64 -3.99 -12.26
CA ALA A 158 1.30 -3.83 -10.84
C ALA A 158 2.16 -4.73 -9.95
N GLY A 159 2.36 -6.00 -10.35
CA GLY A 159 3.23 -6.92 -9.65
C GLY A 159 4.67 -6.42 -9.53
N ALA A 160 5.27 -5.90 -10.61
CA ALA A 160 6.61 -5.33 -10.60
C ALA A 160 6.73 -4.10 -9.71
N VAL A 161 5.75 -3.17 -9.81
CA VAL A 161 5.66 -1.97 -8.96
C VAL A 161 5.57 -2.34 -7.49
N VAL A 162 4.65 -3.23 -7.12
CA VAL A 162 4.44 -3.66 -5.73
C VAL A 162 5.67 -4.39 -5.20
N SER A 163 6.25 -5.31 -5.99
CA SER A 163 7.46 -6.04 -5.59
C SER A 163 8.62 -5.09 -5.29
N GLY A 164 8.85 -4.09 -6.14
CA GLY A 164 9.89 -3.08 -5.92
C GLY A 164 9.60 -2.18 -4.72
N ALA A 165 8.36 -1.69 -4.61
CA ALA A 165 7.94 -0.81 -3.54
C ALA A 165 8.07 -1.47 -2.16
N PHE A 166 7.62 -2.70 -2.01
CA PHE A 166 7.72 -3.44 -0.74
C PHE A 166 9.15 -3.87 -0.42
N PHE A 167 9.96 -4.22 -1.44
CA PHE A 167 11.38 -4.49 -1.20
C PHE A 167 12.08 -3.27 -0.60
N GLY A 168 11.89 -2.10 -1.22
CA GLY A 168 12.53 -0.88 -0.77
C GLY A 168 12.06 -0.45 0.62
N ASP A 169 10.77 -0.51 0.87
CA ASP A 169 10.17 -0.20 2.16
C ASP A 169 10.76 -1.09 3.27
N LYS A 170 10.83 -2.39 3.01
CA LYS A 170 11.30 -3.39 3.98
C LYS A 170 12.76 -3.20 4.42
N ILE A 171 13.63 -2.67 3.57
CA ILE A 171 15.05 -2.45 3.88
C ILE A 171 15.38 -0.99 4.21
N SER A 172 14.40 -0.10 4.13
CA SER A 172 14.59 1.32 4.44
C SER A 172 14.62 1.57 5.94
N PRO A 173 15.65 2.25 6.46
CA PRO A 173 15.65 2.66 7.86
C PRO A 173 14.64 3.79 8.16
N LEU A 174 14.02 4.37 7.14
CA LEU A 174 12.99 5.39 7.26
C LEU A 174 11.58 4.79 7.31
N SER A 175 11.44 3.49 7.01
CA SER A 175 10.14 2.81 7.01
C SER A 175 9.59 2.64 8.43
N ASP A 176 8.32 2.95 8.60
CA ASP A 176 7.60 2.78 9.85
C ASP A 176 7.49 1.29 10.24
N THR A 177 7.18 0.41 9.30
CA THR A 177 7.09 -1.03 9.54
C THR A 177 8.44 -1.66 9.87
N THR A 178 9.52 -1.21 9.20
CA THR A 178 10.89 -1.66 9.47
C THR A 178 11.39 -1.19 10.83
N ASN A 179 10.94 -0.04 11.32
CA ASN A 179 11.24 0.46 12.66
C ASN A 179 10.39 -0.22 13.74
N LEU A 180 9.16 -0.60 13.42
CA LEU A 180 8.24 -1.24 14.38
C LEU A 180 8.76 -2.60 14.84
N ALA A 181 9.26 -3.43 13.92
CA ALA A 181 9.70 -4.78 14.25
C ALA A 181 10.78 -4.83 15.33
N PRO A 182 11.90 -4.10 15.23
CA PRO A 182 12.91 -4.06 16.28
C PRO A 182 12.39 -3.39 17.57
N ALA A 183 11.49 -2.40 17.47
CA ALA A 183 10.90 -1.79 18.66
C ALA A 183 10.06 -2.79 19.48
N VAL A 184 9.35 -3.70 18.82
CA VAL A 184 8.54 -4.73 19.47
C VAL A 184 9.40 -5.88 20.02
N THR A 185 10.44 -6.28 19.28
CA THR A 185 11.32 -7.40 19.65
C THR A 185 12.48 -7.00 20.56
N GLY A 186 12.67 -5.70 20.82
CA GLY A 186 13.78 -5.18 21.63
C GLY A 186 15.14 -5.30 20.95
N THR A 187 15.20 -5.35 19.61
CA THR A 187 16.44 -5.46 18.84
C THR A 187 16.87 -4.10 18.27
N ASN A 188 18.09 -4.02 17.72
CA ASN A 188 18.56 -2.83 17.03
C ASN A 188 18.05 -2.79 15.58
N LEU A 189 17.66 -1.60 15.09
CA LEU A 189 17.13 -1.41 13.73
C LEU A 189 18.10 -1.92 12.64
N PHE A 190 19.37 -1.58 12.74
CA PHE A 190 20.35 -1.96 11.72
C PHE A 190 20.69 -3.46 11.75
N ASP A 191 20.68 -4.08 12.96
CA ASP A 191 20.81 -5.53 13.08
C ASP A 191 19.59 -6.24 12.51
N HIS A 192 18.38 -5.70 12.72
CA HIS A 192 17.16 -6.20 12.11
C HIS A 192 17.24 -6.14 10.58
N ILE A 193 17.56 -4.98 9.99
CA ILE A 193 17.73 -4.83 8.54
C ILE A 193 18.78 -5.81 8.01
N ARG A 194 19.97 -5.90 8.66
CA ARG A 194 21.03 -6.81 8.25
C ARG A 194 20.60 -8.26 8.25
N ASN A 195 19.81 -8.68 9.26
CA ASN A 195 19.30 -10.04 9.36
C ASN A 195 18.18 -10.36 8.36
N MET A 196 17.49 -9.35 7.82
CA MET A 196 16.52 -9.54 6.74
C MET A 196 17.18 -9.69 5.36
N LEU A 197 18.36 -9.09 5.12
CA LEU A 197 19.00 -9.10 3.81
C LEU A 197 19.21 -10.51 3.22
N PRO A 198 19.62 -11.54 3.97
CA PRO A 198 19.80 -12.89 3.43
C PRO A 198 18.54 -13.53 2.86
N THR A 199 17.36 -13.10 3.28
CA THR A 199 16.08 -13.58 2.74
C THR A 199 15.51 -12.62 1.70
N THR A 200 15.62 -11.33 1.95
CA THR A 200 14.99 -10.28 1.13
C THR A 200 15.72 -10.07 -0.20
N VAL A 201 17.07 -10.06 -0.19
CA VAL A 201 17.85 -9.88 -1.42
C VAL A 201 17.69 -11.06 -2.39
N PRO A 202 17.81 -12.34 -1.97
CA PRO A 202 17.52 -13.45 -2.88
C PRO A 202 16.10 -13.44 -3.45
N SER A 203 15.09 -13.10 -2.62
CA SER A 203 13.70 -12.97 -3.09
C SER A 203 13.56 -11.89 -4.16
N MET A 204 14.22 -10.74 -3.97
CA MET A 204 14.27 -9.66 -4.95
C MET A 204 14.94 -10.10 -6.25
N LEU A 205 16.07 -10.81 -6.16
CA LEU A 205 16.80 -11.29 -7.35
C LEU A 205 15.98 -12.34 -8.11
N ILE A 206 15.27 -13.23 -7.41
CA ILE A 206 14.36 -14.20 -8.04
C ILE A 206 13.20 -13.46 -8.72
N ALA A 207 12.56 -12.51 -8.07
CA ALA A 207 11.50 -11.71 -8.66
C ALA A 207 12.01 -10.92 -9.89
N LEU A 208 13.18 -10.31 -9.80
CA LEU A 208 13.82 -9.62 -10.92
C LEU A 208 14.07 -10.56 -12.10
N ALA A 209 14.58 -11.77 -11.84
CA ALA A 209 14.78 -12.79 -12.88
C ALA A 209 13.45 -13.20 -13.52
N ILE A 210 12.38 -13.37 -12.72
CA ILE A 210 11.03 -13.67 -13.23
C ILE A 210 10.56 -12.54 -14.14
N TYR A 211 10.66 -11.27 -13.74
CA TYR A 211 10.24 -10.13 -14.55
C TYR A 211 11.09 -9.96 -15.81
N LEU A 212 12.38 -10.30 -15.77
CA LEU A 212 13.21 -10.36 -16.99
C LEU A 212 12.73 -11.47 -17.93
N VAL A 213 12.52 -12.69 -17.40
CA VAL A 213 12.02 -13.81 -18.22
C VAL A 213 10.65 -13.46 -18.82
N VAL A 214 9.72 -12.94 -18.03
CA VAL A 214 8.40 -12.50 -18.51
C VAL A 214 8.56 -11.43 -19.59
N GLY A 215 9.43 -10.45 -19.39
CA GLY A 215 9.69 -9.39 -20.34
C GLY A 215 10.18 -9.91 -21.70
N PHE A 216 11.09 -10.89 -21.71
CA PHE A 216 11.65 -11.45 -22.93
C PHE A 216 10.81 -12.57 -23.56
N THR A 217 9.93 -13.25 -22.81
CA THR A 217 9.23 -14.44 -23.31
C THR A 217 7.73 -14.28 -23.47
N LEU A 218 7.08 -13.52 -22.58
CA LEU A 218 5.62 -13.38 -22.56
C LEU A 218 5.12 -12.04 -23.11
N ILE A 219 5.99 -11.03 -23.14
CA ILE A 219 5.65 -9.76 -23.77
C ILE A 219 5.96 -9.88 -25.26
N ASP A 220 4.90 -10.04 -26.05
CA ASP A 220 5.02 -10.10 -27.52
C ASP A 220 5.31 -8.70 -28.05
N THR A 221 6.60 -8.42 -28.24
CA THR A 221 7.07 -7.14 -28.77
C THR A 221 6.61 -6.88 -30.21
N SER A 222 6.19 -7.92 -30.95
CA SER A 222 5.60 -7.76 -32.27
C SER A 222 4.20 -7.14 -32.23
N GLN A 223 3.52 -7.23 -31.08
CA GLN A 223 2.24 -6.59 -30.81
C GLN A 223 2.38 -5.19 -30.17
N VAL A 224 3.59 -4.80 -29.79
CA VAL A 224 3.86 -3.41 -29.41
C VAL A 224 3.75 -2.56 -30.67
N SER A 225 2.55 -2.11 -30.95
CA SER A 225 2.27 -1.27 -32.11
C SER A 225 2.94 0.09 -31.87
N PHE A 226 3.93 0.41 -32.70
CA PHE A 226 4.50 1.76 -32.72
C PHE A 226 3.40 2.80 -32.95
N GLU A 227 2.39 2.48 -33.77
CA GLU A 227 1.19 3.31 -33.98
C GLU A 227 0.45 3.61 -32.67
N ARG A 228 0.37 2.63 -31.77
CA ARG A 228 -0.25 2.80 -30.43
C ARG A 228 0.59 3.72 -29.55
N ILE A 229 1.90 3.54 -29.53
CA ILE A 229 2.81 4.41 -28.76
C ILE A 229 2.74 5.83 -29.32
N ASP A 230 2.75 5.98 -30.65
CA ASP A 230 2.64 7.26 -31.32
C ASP A 230 1.28 7.92 -31.03
N ALA A 231 0.18 7.15 -31.07
CA ALA A 231 -1.16 7.66 -30.72
C ALA A 231 -1.23 8.16 -29.27
N ILE A 232 -0.69 7.38 -28.30
CA ILE A 232 -0.66 7.77 -26.89
C ILE A 232 0.22 9.02 -26.70
N THR A 233 1.43 9.01 -27.27
CA THR A 233 2.35 10.14 -27.12
C THR A 233 1.82 11.40 -27.79
N ALA A 234 1.15 11.29 -28.93
CA ALA A 234 0.48 12.41 -29.60
C ALA A 234 -0.71 12.93 -28.78
N ALA A 235 -1.53 12.04 -28.20
CA ALA A 235 -2.63 12.42 -27.34
C ALA A 235 -2.14 13.18 -26.09
N LEU A 236 -1.05 12.71 -25.46
CA LEU A 236 -0.44 13.41 -24.32
C LEU A 236 0.14 14.77 -24.70
N ASP A 237 0.81 14.87 -25.84
CA ASP A 237 1.43 16.11 -26.33
C ASP A 237 0.36 17.17 -26.74
N ASN A 238 -0.80 16.71 -27.22
CA ASN A 238 -1.94 17.58 -27.52
C ASN A 238 -2.68 18.06 -26.25
N ALA A 239 -2.74 17.22 -25.22
CA ALA A 239 -3.51 17.50 -24.01
C ALA A 239 -2.71 18.26 -22.95
N PHE A 240 -1.38 18.13 -22.94
CA PHE A 240 -0.49 18.69 -21.93
C PHE A 240 0.74 19.34 -22.58
N TRP A 241 1.25 20.38 -21.94
CA TRP A 241 2.57 20.87 -22.26
C TRP A 241 3.62 19.89 -21.70
N ILE A 242 4.13 19.04 -22.58
CA ILE A 242 5.15 18.03 -22.23
C ILE A 242 6.55 18.66 -22.28
N SER A 243 7.24 18.66 -21.16
CA SER A 243 8.60 19.18 -21.05
C SER A 243 9.33 18.49 -19.89
N PRO A 244 10.66 18.30 -19.97
CA PRO A 244 11.44 17.81 -18.82
C PRO A 244 11.26 18.66 -17.55
N LEU A 245 10.87 19.92 -17.68
CA LEU A 245 10.55 20.80 -16.56
C LEU A 245 9.39 20.27 -15.72
N MET A 246 8.42 19.57 -16.35
CA MET A 246 7.27 18.97 -15.66
C MET A 246 7.66 17.83 -14.70
N LEU A 247 8.89 17.33 -14.77
CA LEU A 247 9.43 16.35 -13.84
C LEU A 247 9.90 16.97 -12.51
N LEU A 248 9.94 18.29 -12.39
CA LEU A 248 10.42 19.00 -11.20
C LEU A 248 9.73 18.58 -9.89
N PRO A 249 8.38 18.39 -9.83
CA PRO A 249 7.72 17.91 -8.62
C PRO A 249 8.20 16.53 -8.19
N ALA A 250 8.36 15.60 -9.15
CA ALA A 250 8.84 14.26 -8.89
C ALA A 250 10.32 14.27 -8.45
N LEU A 251 11.17 15.04 -9.13
CA LEU A 251 12.58 15.21 -8.75
C LEU A 251 12.72 15.80 -7.35
N LEU A 252 11.89 16.79 -7.00
CA LEU A 252 11.89 17.38 -5.65
C LEU A 252 11.59 16.32 -4.59
N VAL A 253 10.59 15.50 -4.77
CA VAL A 253 10.24 14.42 -3.84
C VAL A 253 11.41 13.44 -3.69
N ILE A 254 12.03 13.03 -4.80
CA ILE A 254 13.19 12.13 -4.78
C ILE A 254 14.39 12.79 -4.04
N VAL A 255 14.69 14.06 -4.32
CA VAL A 255 15.78 14.79 -3.66
C VAL A 255 15.53 14.91 -2.16
N LEU A 256 14.31 15.23 -1.73
CA LEU A 256 13.95 15.31 -0.31
C LEU A 256 14.06 13.94 0.37
N ALA A 257 13.65 12.87 -0.32
CA ALA A 257 13.78 11.50 0.16
C ALA A 257 15.27 11.10 0.34
N VAL A 258 16.13 11.36 -0.66
CA VAL A 258 17.57 11.11 -0.57
C VAL A 258 18.21 11.92 0.58
N LYS A 259 17.71 13.12 0.84
CA LYS A 259 18.12 13.95 2.00
C LYS A 259 17.49 13.48 3.32
N LYS A 260 16.81 12.34 3.34
CA LYS A 260 16.17 11.73 4.53
C LYS A 260 15.14 12.65 5.21
N GLN A 261 14.45 13.49 4.44
CA GLN A 261 13.34 14.28 4.97
C GLN A 261 12.12 13.38 5.22
N PRO A 262 11.26 13.68 6.22
CA PRO A 262 10.08 12.89 6.50
C PRO A 262 9.16 12.73 5.26
N PRO A 263 8.52 11.56 5.07
CA PRO A 263 7.73 11.27 3.86
C PRO A 263 6.58 12.26 3.63
N ILE A 264 5.76 12.54 4.64
CA ILE A 264 4.58 13.41 4.51
C ILE A 264 4.94 14.82 4.04
N PRO A 265 5.88 15.56 4.69
CA PRO A 265 6.31 16.86 4.18
C PRO A 265 6.93 16.82 2.79
N SER A 266 7.67 15.75 2.46
CA SER A 266 8.29 15.60 1.14
C SER A 266 7.25 15.42 0.03
N LEU A 267 6.26 14.57 0.27
CA LEU A 267 5.14 14.36 -0.64
C LEU A 267 4.29 15.64 -0.78
N PHE A 268 3.99 16.31 0.33
CA PHE A 268 3.24 17.56 0.32
C PHE A 268 3.96 18.67 -0.45
N ALA A 269 5.28 18.80 -0.29
CA ALA A 269 6.09 19.73 -1.09
C ALA A 269 5.99 19.42 -2.60
N GLY A 270 6.02 18.13 -2.97
CA GLY A 270 5.80 17.70 -4.36
C GLY A 270 4.40 18.07 -4.88
N ALA A 271 3.36 17.98 -4.03
CA ALA A 271 2.02 18.40 -4.38
C ALA A 271 1.94 19.93 -4.57
N VAL A 272 2.54 20.71 -3.69
CA VAL A 272 2.56 22.19 -3.78
C VAL A 272 3.27 22.66 -5.07
N VAL A 273 4.46 22.11 -5.33
CA VAL A 273 5.20 22.47 -6.57
C VAL A 273 4.43 22.01 -7.81
N GLY A 274 3.84 20.80 -7.79
CA GLY A 274 2.96 20.36 -8.87
C GLY A 274 1.76 21.29 -9.09
N GLY A 275 1.11 21.74 -8.01
CA GLY A 275 -0.01 22.69 -8.09
C GLY A 275 0.41 24.03 -8.69
N ILE A 276 1.56 24.57 -8.32
CA ILE A 276 2.13 25.79 -8.93
C ILE A 276 2.37 25.57 -10.44
N MET A 277 2.91 24.41 -10.81
CA MET A 277 3.18 24.07 -12.20
C MET A 277 1.88 23.87 -13.00
N ALA A 278 0.83 23.27 -12.39
CA ALA A 278 -0.47 23.17 -13.02
C ALA A 278 -1.03 24.58 -13.36
N MET A 279 -0.89 25.54 -12.46
CA MET A 279 -1.33 26.90 -12.68
C MET A 279 -0.47 27.65 -13.71
N VAL A 280 0.84 27.59 -13.59
CA VAL A 280 1.78 28.40 -14.39
C VAL A 280 2.02 27.79 -15.76
N CYS A 281 2.13 26.48 -15.84
CA CYS A 281 2.56 25.80 -17.06
C CYS A 281 1.39 25.19 -17.85
N GLN A 282 0.35 24.72 -17.17
CA GLN A 282 -0.83 24.12 -17.82
C GLN A 282 -2.03 25.07 -17.87
N GLY A 283 -1.92 26.28 -17.28
CA GLY A 283 -2.97 27.28 -17.32
C GLY A 283 -4.19 27.01 -16.42
N ALA A 284 -4.06 26.08 -15.48
CA ALA A 284 -5.14 25.78 -14.53
C ALA A 284 -5.42 26.95 -13.58
N GLY A 285 -6.69 27.20 -13.29
CA GLY A 285 -7.07 28.16 -12.26
C GLY A 285 -6.78 27.65 -10.84
N LEU A 286 -6.69 28.57 -9.88
CA LEU A 286 -6.49 28.19 -8.46
C LEU A 286 -7.61 27.28 -7.95
N HIS A 287 -8.87 27.59 -8.30
CA HIS A 287 -10.02 26.78 -7.91
C HIS A 287 -9.95 25.36 -8.51
N GLU A 288 -9.58 25.26 -9.78
CA GLU A 288 -9.40 23.98 -10.45
C GLU A 288 -8.29 23.14 -9.79
N THR A 289 -7.16 23.79 -9.42
CA THR A 289 -6.07 23.14 -8.73
C THR A 289 -6.52 22.55 -7.39
N PHE A 290 -7.36 23.23 -6.63
CA PHE A 290 -7.97 22.68 -5.42
C PHE A 290 -8.95 21.54 -5.73
N THR A 291 -9.69 21.63 -6.81
CA THR A 291 -10.57 20.54 -7.28
C THR A 291 -9.75 19.31 -7.64
N PHE A 292 -8.65 19.46 -8.37
CA PHE A 292 -7.75 18.34 -8.70
C PHE A 292 -7.15 17.69 -7.45
N ALA A 293 -6.75 18.49 -6.47
CA ALA A 293 -6.26 17.99 -5.19
C ALA A 293 -7.31 17.18 -4.41
N ASN A 294 -8.55 17.63 -4.42
CA ASN A 294 -9.63 17.00 -3.66
C ASN A 294 -10.31 15.86 -4.43
N SER A 295 -10.74 16.10 -5.66
CA SER A 295 -11.63 15.21 -6.42
C SER A 295 -10.93 14.47 -7.56
N GLY A 296 -9.67 14.83 -7.85
CA GLY A 296 -8.88 14.26 -8.94
C GLY A 296 -9.01 15.00 -10.26
N TYR A 297 -8.20 14.59 -11.23
CA TYR A 297 -8.18 15.12 -12.58
C TYR A 297 -9.09 14.29 -13.48
N SER A 298 -9.68 14.94 -14.50
CA SER A 298 -10.51 14.26 -15.50
C SER A 298 -10.29 14.90 -16.87
N ILE A 299 -10.05 14.05 -17.86
CA ILE A 299 -9.82 14.42 -19.24
C ILE A 299 -10.33 13.32 -20.17
N ASP A 300 -10.73 13.68 -21.36
CA ASP A 300 -10.99 12.76 -22.46
C ASP A 300 -9.95 13.04 -23.55
N THR A 301 -8.97 12.13 -23.68
CA THR A 301 -7.93 12.22 -24.72
C THR A 301 -8.34 11.50 -25.99
N GLY A 302 -9.46 10.76 -25.99
CA GLY A 302 -9.89 9.88 -27.07
C GLY A 302 -9.09 8.58 -27.17
N VAL A 303 -8.18 8.31 -26.23
CA VAL A 303 -7.38 7.08 -26.16
C VAL A 303 -7.82 6.25 -24.96
N ALA A 304 -8.60 5.20 -25.21
CA ALA A 304 -9.26 4.40 -24.18
C ALA A 304 -8.28 3.72 -23.19
N GLU A 305 -7.03 3.52 -23.59
CA GLU A 305 -6.00 2.90 -22.74
C GLU A 305 -5.41 3.83 -21.70
N ILE A 306 -5.39 5.16 -21.99
CA ILE A 306 -4.74 6.13 -21.11
C ILE A 306 -5.73 6.95 -20.29
N ASP A 307 -6.93 7.15 -20.79
CA ASP A 307 -7.97 7.92 -20.09
C ASP A 307 -8.25 7.40 -18.68
N PRO A 308 -8.40 6.07 -18.43
CA PRO A 308 -8.62 5.57 -17.08
C PRO A 308 -7.45 5.82 -16.13
N LEU A 309 -6.24 6.06 -16.65
CA LEU A 309 -5.04 6.35 -15.86
C LEU A 309 -4.91 7.84 -15.54
N LEU A 310 -5.42 8.70 -16.41
CA LEU A 310 -5.44 10.15 -16.21
C LEU A 310 -6.68 10.63 -15.44
N ASN A 311 -7.79 9.88 -15.51
CA ASN A 311 -9.04 10.19 -14.80
C ASN A 311 -8.99 9.63 -13.38
N ARG A 312 -8.05 10.11 -12.56
CA ARG A 312 -7.77 9.59 -11.21
C ARG A 312 -7.29 10.68 -10.26
N GLY A 313 -7.03 10.22 -9.04
CA GLY A 313 -6.43 11.03 -7.98
C GLY A 313 -7.46 11.80 -7.17
N GLY A 314 -6.95 12.77 -6.43
CA GLY A 314 -7.70 13.50 -5.43
C GLY A 314 -7.83 12.74 -4.11
N ILE A 315 -8.00 13.48 -3.03
CA ILE A 315 -8.18 12.91 -1.68
C ILE A 315 -9.37 11.93 -1.67
N GLN A 316 -10.44 12.27 -2.38
CA GLN A 316 -11.67 11.47 -2.40
C GLN A 316 -11.47 10.06 -2.97
N SER A 317 -10.54 9.88 -3.92
CA SER A 317 -10.24 8.57 -4.50
C SER A 317 -9.64 7.60 -3.47
N MET A 318 -9.00 8.11 -2.41
CA MET A 318 -8.40 7.31 -1.35
C MET A 318 -9.38 6.99 -0.22
N MET A 319 -10.54 7.64 -0.13
CA MET A 319 -11.47 7.48 0.99
C MET A 319 -12.00 6.04 1.12
N TRP A 320 -12.23 5.36 0.01
CA TRP A 320 -12.61 3.95 0.03
C TRP A 320 -11.54 3.07 0.70
N THR A 321 -10.28 3.26 0.31
CA THR A 321 -9.15 2.53 0.90
C THR A 321 -8.94 2.90 2.36
N ILE A 322 -9.01 4.19 2.70
CA ILE A 322 -8.83 4.68 4.07
C ILE A 322 -9.92 4.12 4.98
N SER A 323 -11.19 4.15 4.58
CA SER A 323 -12.28 3.60 5.37
C SER A 323 -12.14 2.08 5.56
N LEU A 324 -11.68 1.35 4.52
CA LEU A 324 -11.38 -0.05 4.61
C LEU A 324 -10.27 -0.34 5.63
N VAL A 325 -9.16 0.41 5.56
CA VAL A 325 -8.03 0.28 6.49
C VAL A 325 -8.49 0.55 7.93
N LEU A 326 -9.23 1.62 8.17
CA LEU A 326 -9.74 1.96 9.51
C LEU A 326 -10.64 0.85 10.09
N LEU A 327 -11.52 0.26 9.28
CA LEU A 327 -12.37 -0.85 9.72
C LEU A 327 -11.56 -2.13 9.98
N ALA A 328 -10.59 -2.45 9.12
CA ALA A 328 -9.72 -3.61 9.31
C ALA A 328 -8.88 -3.48 10.60
N LEU A 329 -8.30 -2.30 10.84
CA LEU A 329 -7.56 -1.99 12.06
C LEU A 329 -8.45 -2.02 13.29
N GLY A 330 -9.66 -1.47 13.20
CA GLY A 330 -10.65 -1.53 14.27
C GLY A 330 -11.03 -2.97 14.63
N PHE A 331 -11.20 -3.84 13.62
CA PHE A 331 -11.45 -5.26 13.83
C PHE A 331 -10.27 -5.94 14.53
N GLY A 332 -9.04 -5.71 14.05
CA GLY A 332 -7.83 -6.20 14.68
C GLY A 332 -7.68 -5.76 16.13
N GLY A 333 -7.89 -4.46 16.41
CA GLY A 333 -7.83 -3.89 17.74
C GLY A 333 -8.88 -4.45 18.70
N ALA A 334 -10.11 -4.70 18.21
CA ALA A 334 -11.16 -5.36 18.98
C ALA A 334 -10.76 -6.80 19.31
N LEU A 335 -10.25 -7.57 18.34
CA LEU A 335 -9.77 -8.95 18.55
C LEU A 335 -8.60 -9.03 19.54
N GLU A 336 -7.67 -8.09 19.47
CA GLU A 336 -6.54 -8.00 20.41
C GLU A 336 -7.04 -7.69 21.82
N ARG A 337 -7.88 -6.65 21.99
CA ARG A 337 -8.33 -6.21 23.31
C ARG A 337 -9.22 -7.21 24.03
N THR A 338 -10.04 -7.96 23.29
CA THR A 338 -10.91 -9.00 23.87
C THR A 338 -10.14 -10.30 24.18
N GLY A 339 -8.86 -10.39 23.86
CA GLY A 339 -8.04 -11.58 24.07
C GLY A 339 -8.33 -12.72 23.06
N CYS A 340 -9.21 -12.50 22.08
CA CYS A 340 -9.53 -13.50 21.06
C CYS A 340 -8.29 -13.89 20.25
N LEU A 341 -7.51 -12.89 19.83
CA LEU A 341 -6.29 -13.12 19.07
C LEU A 341 -5.23 -13.83 19.90
N GLN A 342 -5.07 -13.44 21.17
CA GLN A 342 -4.14 -14.08 22.10
C GLN A 342 -4.51 -15.55 22.35
N ALA A 343 -5.78 -15.88 22.52
CA ALA A 343 -6.24 -17.26 22.71
C ALA A 343 -5.91 -18.18 21.52
N ILE A 344 -6.02 -17.67 20.30
CA ILE A 344 -5.64 -18.38 19.07
C ILE A 344 -4.12 -18.65 19.08
N ILE A 345 -3.34 -17.62 19.38
CA ILE A 345 -1.88 -17.69 19.44
C ILE A 345 -1.40 -18.68 20.51
N GLU A 346 -1.98 -18.64 21.71
CA GLU A 346 -1.65 -19.56 22.81
C GLU A 346 -1.83 -21.02 22.41
N VAL A 347 -2.89 -21.35 21.65
CA VAL A 347 -3.12 -22.72 21.15
C VAL A 347 -2.06 -23.14 20.10
N ILE A 348 -1.62 -22.22 19.28
CA ILE A 348 -0.56 -22.46 18.28
C ILE A 348 0.76 -22.73 19.03
N ILE A 349 1.14 -21.84 19.94
CA ILE A 349 2.40 -21.94 20.70
C ILE A 349 2.43 -23.18 21.60
N ALA A 350 1.31 -23.55 22.24
CA ALA A 350 1.26 -24.74 23.11
C ALA A 350 1.65 -26.04 22.41
N ARG A 351 1.57 -26.10 21.09
CA ARG A 351 1.97 -27.24 20.26
C ARG A 351 3.44 -27.21 19.82
N VAL A 352 4.13 -26.13 20.10
CA VAL A 352 5.49 -25.85 19.61
C VAL A 352 6.51 -26.21 20.66
N LYS A 353 7.45 -27.13 20.33
CA LYS A 353 8.46 -27.63 21.25
C LYS A 353 9.91 -27.39 20.77
N SER A 354 10.11 -26.76 19.63
CA SER A 354 11.44 -26.54 19.03
C SER A 354 11.62 -25.11 18.55
N PHE A 355 12.85 -24.65 18.41
CA PHE A 355 13.17 -23.33 17.86
C PHE A 355 12.61 -23.14 16.44
N ALA A 356 12.75 -24.15 15.57
CA ALA A 356 12.14 -24.12 14.24
C ALA A 356 10.61 -24.01 14.31
N GLY A 357 9.99 -24.67 15.29
CA GLY A 357 8.56 -24.57 15.56
C GLY A 357 8.15 -23.16 15.97
N ILE A 358 8.91 -22.47 16.84
CA ILE A 358 8.65 -21.07 17.21
C ILE A 358 8.69 -20.18 15.99
N GLN A 359 9.72 -20.31 15.15
CA GLN A 359 9.83 -19.55 13.90
C GLN A 359 8.64 -19.80 12.96
N THR A 360 8.28 -21.07 12.75
CA THR A 360 7.14 -21.44 11.91
C THR A 360 5.83 -20.87 12.47
N SER A 361 5.64 -20.93 13.79
CA SER A 361 4.47 -20.38 14.45
C SER A 361 4.40 -18.86 14.31
N ALA A 362 5.52 -18.16 14.47
CA ALA A 362 5.59 -16.71 14.28
C ALA A 362 5.23 -16.31 12.82
N ILE A 363 5.75 -17.05 11.82
CA ILE A 363 5.41 -16.83 10.41
C ILE A 363 3.92 -17.09 10.17
N LEU A 364 3.38 -18.22 10.62
CA LEU A 364 1.98 -18.57 10.44
C LEU A 364 1.06 -17.57 11.16
N THR A 365 1.44 -17.11 12.35
CA THR A 365 0.69 -16.08 13.08
C THR A 365 0.71 -14.74 12.31
N SER A 366 1.88 -14.34 11.79
CA SER A 366 1.99 -13.13 10.96
C SER A 366 1.09 -13.21 9.74
N VAL A 367 1.14 -14.34 9.01
CA VAL A 367 0.26 -14.56 7.82
C VAL A 367 -1.21 -14.55 8.21
N ALA A 368 -1.60 -15.28 9.27
CA ALA A 368 -2.98 -15.34 9.72
C ALA A 368 -3.48 -13.96 10.17
N THR A 369 -2.68 -13.22 10.94
CA THR A 369 -3.03 -11.87 11.39
C THR A 369 -3.18 -10.93 10.22
N ASN A 370 -2.25 -10.96 9.26
CA ASN A 370 -2.33 -10.11 8.07
C ASN A 370 -3.54 -10.45 7.19
N THR A 371 -3.89 -11.73 7.09
CA THR A 371 -5.08 -12.17 6.33
C THR A 371 -6.38 -11.67 6.96
N VAL A 372 -6.43 -11.65 8.30
CA VAL A 372 -7.64 -11.26 9.06
C VAL A 372 -7.75 -9.75 9.23
N ALA A 373 -6.65 -9.12 9.64
CA ALA A 373 -6.63 -7.69 9.93
C ALA A 373 -6.27 -6.81 8.73
N GLY A 374 -5.68 -7.39 7.67
CA GLY A 374 -5.24 -6.64 6.48
C GLY A 374 -4.18 -5.58 6.78
N ASP A 375 -3.48 -5.70 7.91
CA ASP A 375 -2.60 -4.68 8.44
C ASP A 375 -1.21 -5.23 8.79
N PRO A 376 -0.12 -4.61 8.27
CA PRO A 376 1.23 -5.04 8.57
C PRO A 376 1.65 -4.76 10.02
N TYR A 377 1.11 -3.74 10.68
CA TYR A 377 1.51 -3.38 12.04
C TYR A 377 1.15 -4.46 13.05
N LEU A 378 -0.09 -4.97 13.00
CA LEU A 378 -0.52 -6.08 13.85
C LEU A 378 0.22 -7.37 13.52
N SER A 379 0.46 -7.65 12.24
CA SER A 379 1.19 -8.84 11.81
C SER A 379 2.68 -8.83 12.18
N ILE A 380 3.23 -7.68 12.53
CA ILE A 380 4.57 -7.52 13.10
C ILE A 380 4.51 -7.55 14.64
N ALA A 381 3.61 -6.74 15.23
CA ALA A 381 3.59 -6.52 16.67
C ALA A 381 3.22 -7.78 17.47
N LEU A 382 2.32 -8.60 16.95
CA LEU A 382 1.82 -9.80 17.63
C LEU A 382 2.86 -10.93 17.68
N PRO A 383 3.40 -11.45 16.55
CA PRO A 383 4.41 -12.48 16.60
C PRO A 383 5.74 -11.98 17.16
N GLY A 384 6.03 -10.69 17.09
CA GLY A 384 7.24 -10.11 17.66
C GLY A 384 7.31 -10.16 19.19
N ARG A 385 6.18 -10.46 19.85
CA ARG A 385 6.10 -10.65 21.32
C ARG A 385 6.16 -12.13 21.74
N MET A 386 6.22 -13.07 20.79
CA MET A 386 6.37 -14.51 21.03
C MET A 386 7.83 -14.86 21.30
#